data_158b06925236417588e67bf6c0b18a51
#
_entry.id   158b06925236417588e67bf6c0b18a51
#
_cell.length_a   1.000
_cell.length_b   1.000
_cell.length_c   1.000
_cell.angle_alpha   90.00
_cell.angle_beta   90.00
_cell.angle_gamma   90.00
#
_symmetry.space_group_name_H-M   'P 1'
#
loop_
_entity.id
_entity.type
_entity.pdbx_description
1 polymer ?
#
loop_
_entity_poly.entity_id
_entity_poly.type
_entity_poly.pdbx_seq_one_letter_code
_entity_poly.pdbx_strand_id
1 'polypeptide(L)'
;MSKKWNVGATPARFLSMVCLAATTMLPMTASAAEAPEASPTAVWPGMRVSLFGTRPINDSAADIVELVAPSRAEDAATVPIGIHTKLVQSPDRYIKKLYLLVDNNPSPLAATFEMTPNSGRADIETRIRIEQYSDVRAVAELNDGSLHMASRFVKASGGCSAPAGKDPKEALRNAGKIKLRTDGPIEAGKPALAQLAVSHPNASGLVLDQVTRLYEPAYFVRKINVSYAGKPVMTADVNFSISENPNFRFYFLPTGEGDLHAEVVDTKDLTFNGDVVVKPDAVAAN
;
A
#
# COMPACT_ATOMS: atom_id res chain seq x y z
N MET A 1 93.53 -2.17 -18.29
CA MET A 1 93.85 -2.32 -19.70
C MET A 1 92.62 -1.85 -20.51
N SER A 2 92.60 -0.60 -20.90
CA SER A 2 92.96 -0.04 -22.18
C SER A 2 92.15 -0.60 -23.34
N LYS A 3 91.20 0.17 -23.84
CA LYS A 3 91.33 0.83 -25.14
C LYS A 3 90.10 1.70 -25.45
N LYS A 4 90.41 2.97 -25.63
CA LYS A 4 89.60 4.00 -26.26
C LYS A 4 89.56 3.74 -27.76
N TRP A 5 88.39 4.05 -28.41
CA TRP A 5 88.38 4.54 -29.78
C TRP A 5 87.31 5.60 -29.93
N ASN A 6 87.72 6.71 -30.44
CA ASN A 6 87.00 7.94 -30.74
C ASN A 6 86.94 8.05 -32.29
N VAL A 7 85.85 8.35 -32.91
CA VAL A 7 85.63 8.99 -34.22
C VAL A 7 84.18 9.37 -34.27
N GLY A 8 83.63 10.52 -34.41
CA GLY A 8 83.97 11.61 -35.27
C GLY A 8 82.69 12.07 -35.95
N ALA A 9 82.19 13.18 -35.59
CA ALA A 9 81.36 14.23 -36.19
C ALA A 9 80.58 13.96 -37.49
N THR A 10 79.29 14.35 -37.58
CA THR A 10 78.84 15.58 -38.25
C THR A 10 77.33 15.77 -38.08
N PRO A 11 76.77 16.99 -38.07
CA PRO A 11 75.39 17.27 -37.73
C PRO A 11 74.50 17.34 -38.99
N ALA A 12 73.40 16.61 -38.99
CA ALA A 12 72.32 16.80 -39.96
C ALA A 12 71.14 17.48 -39.26
N ARG A 13 70.84 18.69 -39.69
CA ARG A 13 69.66 19.47 -39.28
C ARG A 13 68.43 18.78 -39.90
N PHE A 14 67.61 18.18 -39.08
CA PHE A 14 66.22 17.83 -39.45
C PHE A 14 65.24 18.81 -38.78
N LEU A 15 64.56 19.51 -39.66
CA LEU A 15 63.46 20.43 -39.33
C LEU A 15 62.25 19.58 -38.94
N SER A 16 61.97 19.45 -37.64
CA SER A 16 60.79 18.74 -37.18
C SER A 16 59.58 19.70 -37.15
N MET A 17 58.70 19.49 -38.08
CA MET A 17 57.39 20.12 -38.18
C MET A 17 56.49 19.54 -37.05
N VAL A 18 56.22 20.29 -35.98
CA VAL A 18 55.30 19.91 -34.93
C VAL A 18 53.88 20.17 -35.43
N CYS A 19 53.18 19.11 -35.81
CA CYS A 19 51.74 19.14 -36.01
C CYS A 19 51.02 19.09 -34.67
N LEU A 20 50.52 20.24 -34.24
CA LEU A 20 49.67 20.37 -33.04
C LEU A 20 48.26 19.85 -33.39
N ALA A 21 48.00 18.58 -33.09
CA ALA A 21 46.66 18.02 -33.21
C ALA A 21 45.84 18.49 -31.98
N ALA A 22 44.99 19.49 -32.20
CA ALA A 22 44.00 19.89 -31.23
C ALA A 22 42.87 18.84 -31.16
N THR A 23 42.92 17.94 -30.18
CA THR A 23 41.83 17.04 -29.83
C THR A 23 40.72 17.82 -29.14
N THR A 24 39.70 18.18 -29.90
CA THR A 24 38.45 18.71 -29.36
C THR A 24 37.70 17.58 -28.63
N MET A 25 37.79 17.51 -27.30
CA MET A 25 36.89 16.70 -26.48
C MET A 25 35.48 17.32 -26.51
N LEU A 26 34.60 16.72 -27.30
CA LEU A 26 33.17 16.97 -27.21
C LEU A 26 32.67 16.35 -25.88
N PRO A 27 31.91 17.11 -25.03
CA PRO A 27 31.29 16.51 -23.88
C PRO A 27 30.21 15.54 -24.36
N MET A 28 30.37 14.24 -24.12
CA MET A 28 29.30 13.26 -24.21
C MET A 28 28.32 13.56 -23.08
N THR A 29 27.24 14.28 -23.38
CA THR A 29 26.09 14.32 -22.51
C THR A 29 25.46 12.92 -22.53
N ALA A 30 25.72 12.13 -21.48
CA ALA A 30 24.96 10.92 -21.22
C ALA A 30 23.52 11.33 -20.94
N SER A 31 22.66 11.23 -21.94
CA SER A 31 21.21 11.26 -21.75
C SER A 31 20.89 10.02 -20.93
N ALA A 32 20.57 10.22 -19.65
CA ALA A 32 19.96 9.17 -18.85
C ALA A 32 18.63 8.82 -19.55
N ALA A 33 18.60 7.71 -20.28
CA ALA A 33 17.37 7.17 -20.81
C ALA A 33 16.46 6.91 -19.60
N GLU A 34 15.39 7.69 -19.49
CA GLU A 34 14.31 7.45 -18.55
C GLU A 34 13.80 6.03 -18.84
N ALA A 35 13.87 5.17 -17.82
CA ALA A 35 13.37 3.80 -17.96
C ALA A 35 11.92 3.87 -18.43
N PRO A 36 11.51 3.03 -19.40
CA PRO A 36 10.16 3.09 -19.95
C PRO A 36 9.17 3.02 -18.80
N GLU A 37 8.25 3.99 -18.74
CA GLU A 37 7.11 3.91 -17.84
C GLU A 37 6.43 2.56 -18.08
N ALA A 38 6.29 1.78 -17.00
CA ALA A 38 5.75 0.44 -17.12
C ALA A 38 4.35 0.53 -17.76
N SER A 39 4.20 -0.12 -18.89
CA SER A 39 2.92 -0.24 -19.59
C SER A 39 1.83 -0.70 -18.61
N PRO A 40 0.56 -0.26 -18.78
CA PRO A 40 -0.56 -0.76 -18.00
C PRO A 40 -0.48 -2.27 -17.94
N THR A 41 -0.43 -2.84 -16.75
CA THR A 41 -0.16 -4.25 -16.56
C THR A 41 -1.19 -5.10 -17.27
N ALA A 42 -0.75 -6.09 -18.03
CA ALA A 42 -1.60 -7.06 -18.72
C ALA A 42 -2.54 -7.85 -17.77
N VAL A 43 -2.32 -7.73 -16.47
CA VAL A 43 -3.07 -8.42 -15.40
C VAL A 43 -4.46 -7.79 -15.17
N TRP A 44 -4.57 -6.44 -15.21
CA TRP A 44 -5.83 -5.75 -14.91
C TRP A 44 -7.02 -6.18 -15.77
N PRO A 45 -6.94 -6.34 -17.10
CA PRO A 45 -8.09 -6.75 -17.90
C PRO A 45 -8.69 -8.09 -17.45
N GLY A 46 -7.85 -9.09 -17.16
CA GLY A 46 -8.29 -10.40 -16.68
C GLY A 46 -8.91 -10.32 -15.28
N MET A 47 -8.25 -9.61 -14.38
CA MET A 47 -8.72 -9.39 -13.01
C MET A 47 -10.03 -8.61 -12.97
N ARG A 48 -10.16 -7.56 -13.80
CA ARG A 48 -11.39 -6.79 -13.96
C ARG A 48 -12.58 -7.69 -14.34
N VAL A 49 -12.39 -8.57 -15.32
CA VAL A 49 -13.45 -9.49 -15.75
C VAL A 49 -13.79 -10.50 -14.64
N SER A 50 -12.79 -11.01 -13.93
CA SER A 50 -12.99 -11.96 -12.84
C SER A 50 -13.78 -11.36 -11.67
N LEU A 51 -13.49 -10.11 -11.29
CA LEU A 51 -14.12 -9.46 -10.13
C LEU A 51 -15.45 -8.78 -10.47
N PHE A 52 -15.53 -8.15 -11.64
CA PHE A 52 -16.64 -7.26 -11.97
C PHE A 52 -17.43 -7.69 -13.22
N GLY A 53 -17.00 -8.75 -13.91
CA GLY A 53 -17.63 -9.20 -15.14
C GLY A 53 -17.56 -8.13 -16.24
N THR A 54 -18.69 -7.91 -16.90
CA THR A 54 -18.84 -6.90 -17.96
C THR A 54 -19.35 -5.55 -17.45
N ARG A 55 -19.52 -5.38 -16.13
CA ARG A 55 -20.01 -4.12 -15.56
C ARG A 55 -19.10 -2.95 -15.95
N PRO A 56 -19.65 -1.80 -16.37
CA PRO A 56 -18.84 -0.62 -16.66
C PRO A 56 -18.20 -0.09 -15.36
N ILE A 57 -16.95 0.34 -15.45
CA ILE A 57 -16.23 1.00 -14.36
C ILE A 57 -15.93 2.43 -14.81
N ASN A 58 -16.40 3.42 -14.05
CA ASN A 58 -16.04 4.83 -14.25
C ASN A 58 -14.66 5.07 -13.66
N ASP A 59 -13.66 5.30 -14.50
CA ASP A 59 -12.26 5.58 -14.11
C ASP A 59 -11.94 7.08 -13.98
N SER A 60 -12.91 7.94 -14.28
CA SER A 60 -12.83 9.41 -14.09
C SER A 60 -13.60 9.88 -12.85
N ALA A 61 -13.63 9.08 -11.81
CA ALA A 61 -14.52 9.20 -10.66
C ALA A 61 -13.93 9.98 -9.47
N ALA A 62 -13.11 11.01 -9.72
CA ALA A 62 -12.50 11.82 -8.67
C ALA A 62 -13.51 12.56 -7.76
N ASP A 63 -14.78 12.60 -8.15
CA ASP A 63 -15.92 13.09 -7.38
C ASP A 63 -16.51 12.04 -6.41
N ILE A 64 -16.18 10.76 -6.57
CA ILE A 64 -16.65 9.65 -5.71
C ILE A 64 -15.51 9.09 -4.87
N VAL A 65 -14.39 8.69 -5.51
CA VAL A 65 -13.26 8.02 -4.85
C VAL A 65 -11.95 8.62 -5.32
N GLU A 66 -11.04 8.81 -4.37
CA GLU A 66 -9.67 9.23 -4.59
C GLU A 66 -8.72 8.22 -3.93
N LEU A 67 -7.63 7.90 -4.62
CA LEU A 67 -6.58 7.04 -4.09
C LEU A 67 -5.32 7.88 -3.85
N VAL A 68 -4.84 7.91 -2.61
CA VAL A 68 -3.59 8.53 -2.22
C VAL A 68 -2.54 7.43 -2.02
N ALA A 69 -1.46 7.50 -2.77
CA ALA A 69 -0.32 6.62 -2.68
C ALA A 69 0.95 7.37 -3.11
N PRO A 70 2.14 7.05 -2.57
CA PRO A 70 3.40 7.63 -3.02
C PRO A 70 3.73 7.14 -4.44
N SER A 71 4.30 7.98 -5.29
CA SER A 71 4.78 7.57 -6.62
C SER A 71 5.97 6.61 -6.54
N ARG A 72 6.74 6.69 -5.44
CA ARG A 72 7.83 5.78 -5.07
C ARG A 72 7.77 5.53 -3.56
N ALA A 73 7.78 4.27 -3.17
CA ALA A 73 7.84 3.90 -1.76
C ALA A 73 9.29 3.82 -1.28
N GLU A 74 9.53 4.28 -0.05
CA GLU A 74 10.82 4.10 0.65
C GLU A 74 11.00 2.65 1.08
N ASP A 75 9.91 2.01 1.52
CA ASP A 75 9.84 0.61 1.92
C ASP A 75 8.64 -0.07 1.23
N ALA A 76 8.92 -1.05 0.39
CA ALA A 76 7.90 -1.78 -0.35
C ALA A 76 7.04 -2.71 0.53
N ALA A 77 7.50 -3.03 1.76
CA ALA A 77 6.75 -3.82 2.72
C ALA A 77 5.73 -2.98 3.52
N THR A 78 5.84 -1.65 3.50
CA THR A 78 5.03 -0.74 4.33
C THR A 78 4.57 0.51 3.58
N VAL A 79 4.01 0.33 2.39
CA VAL A 79 3.54 1.44 1.53
C VAL A 79 2.23 2.02 2.08
N PRO A 80 2.19 3.30 2.47
CA PRO A 80 0.96 3.93 2.95
C PRO A 80 -0.04 4.16 1.81
N ILE A 81 -1.31 3.82 2.06
CA ILE A 81 -2.42 3.99 1.14
C ILE A 81 -3.56 4.68 1.85
N GLY A 82 -4.15 5.69 1.20
CA GLY A 82 -5.41 6.33 1.59
C GLY A 82 -6.45 6.19 0.48
N ILE A 83 -7.61 5.64 0.81
CA ILE A 83 -8.81 5.70 -0.02
C ILE A 83 -9.71 6.74 0.61
N HIS A 84 -9.92 7.85 -0.08
CA HIS A 84 -10.79 8.93 0.38
C HIS A 84 -12.02 9.01 -0.48
N THR A 85 -13.16 9.21 0.15
CA THR A 85 -14.45 9.24 -0.53
C THR A 85 -15.16 10.57 -0.31
N LYS A 86 -15.80 11.08 -1.34
CA LYS A 86 -16.53 12.35 -1.29
C LYS A 86 -18.03 12.19 -1.11
N LEU A 87 -18.49 10.93 -1.17
CA LEU A 87 -19.89 10.59 -0.98
C LEU A 87 -20.22 10.50 0.52
N VAL A 88 -21.24 11.22 0.94
CA VAL A 88 -21.84 11.06 2.26
C VAL A 88 -22.57 9.71 2.30
N GLN A 89 -22.26 8.89 3.30
CA GLN A 89 -22.93 7.60 3.51
C GLN A 89 -24.34 7.83 4.06
N SER A 90 -25.35 7.53 3.26
CA SER A 90 -26.76 7.61 3.66
C SER A 90 -27.49 6.32 3.27
N PRO A 91 -28.63 5.97 3.90
CA PRO A 91 -29.38 4.76 3.53
C PRO A 91 -29.77 4.71 2.05
N ASP A 92 -30.05 5.84 1.43
CA ASP A 92 -30.46 5.93 0.03
C ASP A 92 -29.30 5.78 -0.95
N ARG A 93 -28.13 6.33 -0.59
CA ARG A 93 -26.94 6.32 -1.43
C ARG A 93 -25.67 6.23 -0.60
N TYR A 94 -24.93 5.14 -0.76
CA TYR A 94 -23.70 4.90 -0.04
C TYR A 94 -22.74 4.00 -0.82
N ILE A 95 -21.47 4.08 -0.50
CA ILE A 95 -20.47 3.12 -0.95
C ILE A 95 -20.66 1.85 -0.14
N LYS A 96 -21.11 0.81 -0.81
CA LYS A 96 -21.37 -0.49 -0.22
C LYS A 96 -20.09 -1.31 -0.06
N LYS A 97 -19.17 -1.18 -1.05
CA LYS A 97 -17.95 -1.98 -1.04
C LYS A 97 -16.78 -1.19 -1.64
N LEU A 98 -15.61 -1.33 -1.02
CA LEU A 98 -14.34 -0.86 -1.55
C LEU A 98 -13.43 -2.06 -1.82
N TYR A 99 -12.82 -2.08 -2.98
CA TYR A 99 -11.80 -3.06 -3.35
C TYR A 99 -10.45 -2.35 -3.44
N LEU A 100 -9.44 -2.88 -2.75
CA LEU A 100 -8.05 -2.42 -2.84
C LEU A 100 -7.26 -3.48 -3.59
N LEU A 101 -6.68 -3.09 -4.73
CA LEU A 101 -5.97 -3.99 -5.62
C LEU A 101 -4.54 -3.48 -5.86
N VAL A 102 -3.62 -4.42 -6.04
CA VAL A 102 -2.23 -4.19 -6.44
C VAL A 102 -1.95 -5.13 -7.60
N ASP A 103 -1.95 -4.62 -8.82
CA ASP A 103 -2.02 -5.42 -10.05
C ASP A 103 -0.95 -6.53 -10.11
N ASN A 104 0.29 -6.22 -9.73
CA ASN A 104 1.43 -7.14 -9.85
C ASN A 104 1.80 -7.88 -8.56
N ASN A 105 0.94 -7.84 -7.53
CA ASN A 105 1.14 -8.67 -6.35
C ASN A 105 0.77 -10.14 -6.63
N PRO A 106 1.40 -11.10 -5.95
CA PRO A 106 1.03 -12.52 -6.03
C PRO A 106 -0.44 -12.78 -5.68
N SER A 107 -1.02 -11.94 -4.81
CA SER A 107 -2.46 -11.86 -4.57
C SER A 107 -2.91 -10.43 -4.85
N PRO A 108 -3.41 -10.14 -6.05
CA PRO A 108 -3.71 -8.76 -6.47
C PRO A 108 -4.83 -8.09 -5.68
N LEU A 109 -5.88 -8.81 -5.26
CA LEU A 109 -6.92 -8.28 -4.38
C LEU A 109 -6.41 -8.26 -2.95
N ALA A 110 -5.87 -7.12 -2.51
CA ALA A 110 -5.27 -6.96 -1.18
C ALA A 110 -6.32 -6.91 -0.06
N ALA A 111 -7.44 -6.26 -0.32
CA ALA A 111 -8.54 -6.13 0.63
C ALA A 111 -9.88 -5.84 -0.06
N THR A 112 -10.96 -6.25 0.60
CA THR A 112 -12.32 -5.83 0.31
C THR A 112 -12.94 -5.31 1.60
N PHE A 113 -13.50 -4.09 1.57
CA PHE A 113 -14.19 -3.49 2.70
C PHE A 113 -15.69 -3.37 2.36
N GLU A 114 -16.54 -4.05 3.12
CA GLU A 114 -17.98 -3.87 3.04
C GLU A 114 -18.41 -2.82 4.06
N MET A 115 -18.95 -1.72 3.56
CA MET A 115 -19.32 -0.55 4.34
C MET A 115 -20.82 -0.49 4.55
N THR A 116 -21.23 0.13 5.63
CA THR A 116 -22.65 0.44 5.87
C THR A 116 -22.85 1.95 6.02
N PRO A 117 -24.07 2.48 5.97
CA PRO A 117 -24.34 3.88 6.31
C PRO A 117 -23.84 4.30 7.70
N ASN A 118 -23.68 3.35 8.65
CA ASN A 118 -23.16 3.63 9.98
C ASN A 118 -21.67 3.98 10.01
N SER A 119 -20.96 3.85 8.88
CA SER A 119 -19.60 4.38 8.76
C SER A 119 -19.59 5.91 8.67
N GLY A 120 -20.67 6.53 8.17
CA GLY A 120 -20.77 7.97 7.93
C GLY A 120 -19.87 8.48 6.79
N ARG A 121 -18.66 7.91 6.64
CA ARG A 121 -17.72 8.07 5.53
C ARG A 121 -17.09 6.73 5.22
N ALA A 122 -16.80 6.48 3.95
CA ALA A 122 -16.17 5.22 3.51
C ALA A 122 -14.64 5.34 3.32
N ASP A 123 -14.00 6.30 3.99
CA ASP A 123 -12.55 6.49 3.91
C ASP A 123 -11.83 5.36 4.65
N ILE A 124 -10.75 4.86 4.04
CA ILE A 124 -9.87 3.85 4.62
C ILE A 124 -8.42 4.26 4.41
N GLU A 125 -7.63 4.27 5.50
CA GLU A 125 -6.17 4.38 5.41
C GLU A 125 -5.54 3.11 5.97
N THR A 126 -4.54 2.59 5.27
CA THR A 126 -3.81 1.38 5.67
C THR A 126 -2.41 1.37 5.07
N ARG A 127 -1.66 0.28 5.28
CA ARG A 127 -0.36 0.03 4.66
C ARG A 127 -0.38 -1.30 3.96
N ILE A 128 0.20 -1.35 2.75
CA ILE A 128 0.25 -2.54 1.92
C ILE A 128 1.68 -2.91 1.56
N ARG A 129 1.87 -4.17 1.14
CA ARG A 129 3.07 -4.65 0.49
C ARG A 129 2.92 -4.54 -1.02
N ILE A 130 3.99 -4.19 -1.71
CA ILE A 130 4.06 -4.18 -3.18
C ILE A 130 5.25 -5.01 -3.62
N GLU A 131 5.00 -6.08 -4.38
CA GLU A 131 6.07 -7.00 -4.82
C GLU A 131 6.78 -6.52 -6.06
N GLN A 132 6.08 -5.87 -6.99
CA GLN A 132 6.64 -5.32 -8.21
C GLN A 132 6.02 -3.94 -8.49
N TYR A 133 6.73 -3.10 -9.23
CA TYR A 133 6.17 -1.83 -9.74
C TYR A 133 4.78 -2.08 -10.30
N SER A 134 3.79 -1.37 -9.80
CA SER A 134 2.39 -1.73 -9.98
C SER A 134 1.45 -0.54 -9.97
N ASP A 135 0.36 -0.66 -10.73
CA ASP A 135 -0.82 0.12 -10.41
C ASP A 135 -1.45 -0.41 -9.12
N VAL A 136 -1.75 0.52 -8.22
CA VAL A 136 -2.64 0.32 -7.08
C VAL A 136 -3.98 0.91 -7.47
N ARG A 137 -5.06 0.16 -7.23
CA ARG A 137 -6.41 0.57 -7.59
C ARG A 137 -7.35 0.51 -6.39
N ALA A 138 -8.17 1.55 -6.27
CA ALA A 138 -9.34 1.56 -5.39
C ALA A 138 -10.60 1.55 -6.25
N VAL A 139 -11.43 0.52 -6.12
CA VAL A 139 -12.74 0.46 -6.79
C VAL A 139 -13.83 0.58 -5.75
N ALA A 140 -14.67 1.60 -5.88
CA ALA A 140 -15.85 1.81 -5.06
C ALA A 140 -17.08 1.28 -5.77
N GLU A 141 -17.80 0.38 -5.12
CA GLU A 141 -19.12 -0.12 -5.55
C GLU A 141 -20.20 0.55 -4.68
N LEU A 142 -21.09 1.28 -5.31
CA LEU A 142 -22.24 1.90 -4.64
C LEU A 142 -23.35 0.88 -4.41
N ASN A 143 -24.31 1.23 -3.57
CA ASN A 143 -25.47 0.39 -3.29
C ASN A 143 -26.41 0.20 -4.50
N ASP A 144 -26.32 1.05 -5.53
CA ASP A 144 -26.99 0.89 -6.83
C ASP A 144 -26.25 -0.04 -7.80
N GLY A 145 -25.06 -0.54 -7.41
CA GLY A 145 -24.22 -1.42 -8.21
C GLY A 145 -23.29 -0.69 -9.18
N SER A 146 -23.28 0.64 -9.23
CA SER A 146 -22.32 1.40 -10.05
C SER A 146 -20.90 1.28 -9.50
N LEU A 147 -19.91 1.23 -10.42
CA LEU A 147 -18.49 1.06 -10.08
C LEU A 147 -17.70 2.30 -10.47
N HIS A 148 -16.88 2.77 -9.54
CA HIS A 148 -16.04 3.94 -9.67
C HIS A 148 -14.62 3.60 -9.26
N MET A 149 -13.60 3.99 -10.04
CA MET A 149 -12.21 3.61 -9.79
C MET A 149 -11.29 4.82 -9.75
N ALA A 150 -10.34 4.76 -8.83
CA ALA A 150 -9.13 5.59 -8.85
C ALA A 150 -7.91 4.68 -8.88
N SER A 151 -6.84 5.10 -9.57
CA SER A 151 -5.59 4.35 -9.64
C SER A 151 -4.36 5.25 -9.48
N ARG A 152 -3.26 4.65 -8.99
CA ARG A 152 -1.94 5.28 -8.86
C ARG A 152 -0.86 4.26 -9.16
N PHE A 153 0.07 4.62 -10.02
CA PHE A 153 1.27 3.82 -10.25
C PHE A 153 2.29 4.06 -9.13
N VAL A 154 2.78 2.97 -8.53
CA VAL A 154 3.73 3.00 -7.42
C VAL A 154 4.99 2.23 -7.79
N LYS A 155 6.15 2.90 -7.67
CA LYS A 155 7.47 2.29 -7.85
C LYS A 155 7.93 1.70 -6.52
N ALA A 156 7.68 0.39 -6.33
CA ALA A 156 8.12 -0.38 -5.16
C ALA A 156 8.32 -1.84 -5.57
N SER A 157 9.24 -2.57 -4.95
CA SER A 157 9.47 -3.98 -5.26
C SER A 157 10.00 -4.76 -4.07
N GLY A 158 9.68 -6.08 -4.00
CA GLY A 158 10.14 -7.01 -2.98
C GLY A 158 9.38 -6.95 -1.66
N GLY A 159 8.24 -6.25 -1.59
CA GLY A 159 7.54 -6.04 -0.32
C GLY A 159 6.87 -7.29 0.24
N CYS A 160 6.41 -8.22 -0.61
CA CYS A 160 5.80 -9.48 -0.15
C CYS A 160 6.84 -10.53 0.24
N SER A 161 8.05 -10.46 -0.34
CA SER A 161 9.19 -11.33 -0.07
C SER A 161 10.19 -10.73 0.93
N ALA A 162 9.95 -9.50 1.41
CA ALA A 162 10.78 -8.86 2.42
C ALA A 162 10.74 -9.62 3.76
N PRO A 163 11.89 -9.82 4.41
CA PRO A 163 11.92 -10.38 5.77
C PRO A 163 11.12 -9.51 6.75
N ALA A 164 10.59 -10.13 7.80
CA ALA A 164 9.91 -9.40 8.86
C ALA A 164 10.83 -8.32 9.48
N GLY A 165 10.29 -7.13 9.73
CA GLY A 165 11.05 -6.00 10.29
C GLY A 165 11.45 -6.19 11.76
N LYS A 166 10.96 -7.26 12.44
CA LYS A 166 11.22 -7.58 13.84
C LYS A 166 11.58 -9.04 14.01
N ASP A 167 12.11 -9.40 15.20
CA ASP A 167 12.30 -10.79 15.60
C ASP A 167 10.98 -11.58 15.41
N PRO A 168 10.95 -12.62 14.55
CA PRO A 168 9.74 -13.41 14.29
C PRO A 168 9.14 -14.00 15.56
N LYS A 169 9.97 -14.37 16.56
CA LYS A 169 9.50 -14.92 17.85
C LYS A 169 8.79 -13.84 18.67
N GLU A 170 9.26 -12.60 18.63
CA GLU A 170 8.61 -11.49 19.30
C GLU A 170 7.28 -11.14 18.60
N ALA A 171 7.25 -11.10 17.29
CA ALA A 171 6.03 -10.86 16.51
C ALA A 171 4.95 -11.90 16.82
N LEU A 172 5.33 -13.21 16.93
CA LEU A 172 4.41 -14.27 17.30
C LEU A 172 3.90 -14.16 18.75
N ARG A 173 4.77 -13.79 19.71
CA ARG A 173 4.35 -13.60 21.12
C ARG A 173 3.36 -12.43 21.31
N ASN A 174 3.41 -11.46 20.43
CA ASN A 174 2.55 -10.29 20.46
C ASN A 174 1.33 -10.43 19.54
N ALA A 175 1.24 -11.50 18.75
CA ALA A 175 0.15 -11.70 17.81
C ALA A 175 -1.22 -11.66 18.53
N GLY A 176 -2.16 -10.93 17.93
CA GLY A 176 -3.51 -10.77 18.43
C GLY A 176 -3.71 -9.63 19.43
N LYS A 177 -2.66 -8.91 19.84
CA LYS A 177 -2.87 -7.70 20.64
C LYS A 177 -3.54 -6.61 19.78
N ILE A 178 -4.73 -6.19 20.21
CA ILE A 178 -5.50 -5.14 19.54
C ILE A 178 -5.38 -3.83 20.29
N LYS A 179 -5.20 -2.74 19.56
CA LYS A 179 -5.35 -1.38 20.02
C LYS A 179 -6.40 -0.68 19.17
N LEU A 180 -7.58 -0.52 19.71
CA LEU A 180 -8.68 0.24 19.12
C LEU A 180 -8.79 1.59 19.85
N ARG A 181 -8.84 2.67 19.09
CA ARG A 181 -8.98 4.02 19.65
C ARG A 181 -9.74 4.93 18.70
N THR A 182 -10.27 6.00 19.25
CA THR A 182 -10.85 7.12 18.48
C THR A 182 -9.89 8.28 18.46
N ASP A 183 -9.90 9.08 17.39
CA ASP A 183 -9.06 10.26 17.21
C ASP A 183 -9.93 11.53 17.09
N GLY A 184 -9.57 12.57 17.85
CA GLY A 184 -10.24 13.86 17.82
C GLY A 184 -11.57 13.92 18.61
N PRO A 185 -12.29 15.04 18.50
CA PRO A 185 -13.58 15.21 19.16
C PRO A 185 -14.64 14.30 18.53
N ILE A 186 -15.54 13.79 19.36
CA ILE A 186 -16.61 12.90 18.92
C ILE A 186 -17.94 13.61 19.16
N GLU A 187 -18.63 13.95 18.09
CA GLU A 187 -19.95 14.58 18.13
C GLU A 187 -21.02 13.60 17.66
N ALA A 188 -22.14 13.54 18.39
CA ALA A 188 -23.25 12.69 17.96
C ALA A 188 -23.80 13.09 16.59
N GLY A 189 -24.02 12.12 15.70
CA GLY A 189 -24.51 12.36 14.35
C GLY A 189 -23.46 12.86 13.35
N LYS A 190 -22.18 13.01 13.74
CA LYS A 190 -21.07 13.33 12.80
C LYS A 190 -20.10 12.16 12.70
N PRO A 191 -19.55 11.88 11.50
CA PRO A 191 -18.54 10.82 11.34
C PRO A 191 -17.32 11.08 12.23
N ALA A 192 -16.97 10.10 13.07
CA ALA A 192 -15.82 10.13 13.96
C ALA A 192 -14.73 9.19 13.44
N LEU A 193 -13.48 9.60 13.55
CA LEU A 193 -12.33 8.82 13.12
C LEU A 193 -11.93 7.80 14.19
N ALA A 194 -11.71 6.56 13.78
CA ALA A 194 -11.17 5.48 14.60
C ALA A 194 -9.93 4.87 13.99
N GLN A 195 -9.10 4.27 14.81
CA GLN A 195 -7.93 3.51 14.42
C GLN A 195 -7.94 2.14 15.09
N LEU A 196 -7.81 1.10 14.27
CA LEU A 196 -7.57 -0.27 14.67
C LEU A 196 -6.13 -0.65 14.33
N ALA A 197 -5.33 -0.99 15.32
CA ALA A 197 -4.00 -1.55 15.15
C ALA A 197 -3.97 -2.96 15.74
N VAL A 198 -3.49 -3.91 14.94
CA VAL A 198 -3.37 -5.33 15.29
C VAL A 198 -1.91 -5.70 15.30
N SER A 199 -1.37 -6.17 16.41
CA SER A 199 -0.04 -6.77 16.43
C SER A 199 -0.14 -8.15 15.80
N HIS A 200 0.44 -8.32 14.63
CA HIS A 200 0.40 -9.58 13.89
C HIS A 200 1.55 -9.63 12.88
N PRO A 201 2.27 -10.74 12.72
CA PRO A 201 3.37 -10.85 11.76
C PRO A 201 2.91 -10.65 10.31
N ASN A 202 1.66 -10.98 10.04
CA ASN A 202 1.07 -10.90 8.69
C ASN A 202 2.00 -11.50 7.62
N ALA A 203 2.61 -12.67 7.95
CA ALA A 203 3.58 -13.35 7.10
C ALA A 203 2.95 -13.78 5.77
N SER A 204 3.60 -13.42 4.68
CA SER A 204 3.09 -13.66 3.32
C SER A 204 3.18 -15.12 2.88
N GLY A 205 4.09 -15.89 3.45
CA GLY A 205 4.46 -17.21 2.93
C GLY A 205 5.49 -17.19 1.79
N LEU A 206 6.01 -16.00 1.45
CA LEU A 206 6.94 -15.78 0.32
C LEU A 206 8.36 -15.44 0.79
N VAL A 207 8.59 -15.37 2.10
CA VAL A 207 9.89 -15.09 2.69
C VAL A 207 10.69 -16.39 2.78
N LEU A 208 11.87 -16.43 2.14
CA LEU A 208 12.80 -17.55 2.21
C LEU A 208 13.75 -17.35 3.41
N ASP A 209 13.68 -18.24 4.38
CA ASP A 209 14.66 -18.30 5.47
C ASP A 209 16.04 -18.68 4.91
N GLN A 210 17.03 -17.81 5.12
CA GLN A 210 18.37 -17.98 4.54
C GLN A 210 19.17 -19.12 5.17
N VAL A 211 18.82 -19.55 6.38
CA VAL A 211 19.48 -20.62 7.12
C VAL A 211 18.89 -21.98 6.77
N THR A 212 17.56 -22.10 6.90
CA THR A 212 16.85 -23.36 6.66
C THR A 212 16.57 -23.64 5.19
N ARG A 213 16.60 -22.60 4.34
CA ARG A 213 16.20 -22.64 2.92
C ARG A 213 14.75 -23.07 2.70
N LEU A 214 13.90 -22.86 3.70
CA LEU A 214 12.47 -23.11 3.63
C LEU A 214 11.72 -21.76 3.59
N TYR A 215 10.55 -21.77 2.97
CA TYR A 215 9.64 -20.63 3.06
C TYR A 215 8.95 -20.61 4.42
N GLU A 216 8.85 -19.40 5.01
CA GLU A 216 8.04 -19.20 6.20
C GLU A 216 6.57 -19.49 5.88
N PRO A 217 5.83 -20.21 6.75
CA PRO A 217 4.41 -20.44 6.53
C PRO A 217 3.61 -19.14 6.47
N ALA A 218 2.67 -19.05 5.54
CA ALA A 218 1.74 -17.92 5.49
C ALA A 218 0.91 -17.87 6.78
N TYR A 219 0.88 -16.69 7.42
CA TYR A 219 0.13 -16.46 8.65
C TYR A 219 -0.26 -14.99 8.74
N PHE A 220 -1.53 -14.66 8.48
CA PHE A 220 -2.00 -13.29 8.36
C PHE A 220 -3.46 -13.13 8.84
N VAL A 221 -3.83 -11.91 9.15
CA VAL A 221 -5.22 -11.52 9.40
C VAL A 221 -6.01 -11.68 8.11
N ARG A 222 -7.17 -12.36 8.19
CA ARG A 222 -8.03 -12.61 7.02
C ARG A 222 -9.37 -11.89 7.08
N LYS A 223 -9.87 -11.57 8.28
CA LYS A 223 -11.18 -10.92 8.44
C LYS A 223 -11.18 -9.94 9.61
N ILE A 224 -11.89 -8.85 9.42
CA ILE A 224 -12.10 -7.82 10.43
C ILE A 224 -13.58 -7.45 10.41
N ASN A 225 -14.24 -7.46 11.57
CA ASN A 225 -15.60 -6.97 11.74
C ASN A 225 -15.57 -5.80 12.71
N VAL A 226 -16.20 -4.69 12.34
CA VAL A 226 -16.32 -3.51 13.19
C VAL A 226 -17.80 -3.19 13.40
N SER A 227 -18.20 -2.98 14.64
CA SER A 227 -19.55 -2.56 15.02
C SER A 227 -19.50 -1.42 16.02
N TYR A 228 -20.55 -0.59 16.05
CA TYR A 228 -20.76 0.45 17.02
C TYR A 228 -22.14 0.31 17.65
N ALA A 229 -22.23 0.28 18.98
CA ALA A 229 -23.48 0.04 19.72
C ALA A 229 -24.27 -1.16 19.15
N GLY A 230 -23.56 -2.25 18.81
CA GLY A 230 -24.09 -3.47 18.23
C GLY A 230 -24.51 -3.39 16.76
N LYS A 231 -24.37 -2.23 16.08
CA LYS A 231 -24.69 -2.06 14.65
C LYS A 231 -23.42 -2.21 13.81
N PRO A 232 -23.48 -2.95 12.68
CA PRO A 232 -22.33 -3.07 11.77
C PRO A 232 -21.90 -1.70 11.23
N VAL A 233 -20.60 -1.44 11.25
CA VAL A 233 -19.96 -0.28 10.62
C VAL A 233 -19.27 -0.73 9.35
N MET A 234 -18.40 -1.73 9.45
CA MET A 234 -17.54 -2.22 8.39
C MET A 234 -17.20 -3.69 8.61
N THR A 235 -17.11 -4.46 7.51
CA THR A 235 -16.44 -5.76 7.48
C THR A 235 -15.33 -5.69 6.45
N ALA A 236 -14.17 -6.28 6.73
CA ALA A 236 -13.08 -6.35 5.78
C ALA A 236 -12.58 -7.80 5.63
N ASP A 237 -12.45 -8.25 4.38
CA ASP A 237 -11.66 -9.42 4.02
C ASP A 237 -10.30 -8.92 3.52
N VAL A 238 -9.22 -9.39 4.14
CA VAL A 238 -7.86 -8.94 3.87
C VAL A 238 -6.91 -10.12 3.70
N ASN A 239 -5.74 -9.88 3.15
CA ASN A 239 -4.72 -10.93 3.00
C ASN A 239 -3.31 -10.41 3.33
N PHE A 240 -2.30 -11.23 3.01
CA PHE A 240 -0.89 -10.91 3.28
C PHE A 240 -0.36 -9.68 2.52
N SER A 241 -1.08 -9.15 1.53
CA SER A 241 -0.73 -7.88 0.88
C SER A 241 -0.93 -6.67 1.82
N ILE A 242 -1.69 -6.82 2.91
CA ILE A 242 -1.66 -5.87 4.02
C ILE A 242 -0.35 -6.07 4.80
N SER A 243 0.31 -4.97 5.16
CA SER A 243 1.61 -4.97 5.83
C SER A 243 1.60 -5.68 7.19
N GLU A 244 2.79 -6.02 7.70
CA GLU A 244 3.00 -6.43 9.08
C GLU A 244 2.36 -5.43 10.06
N ASN A 245 1.82 -5.93 11.16
CA ASN A 245 1.07 -5.14 12.14
C ASN A 245 -0.03 -4.31 11.46
N PRO A 246 -1.06 -4.96 10.91
CA PRO A 246 -2.17 -4.31 10.24
C PRO A 246 -2.69 -3.11 10.99
N ASN A 247 -2.86 -2.00 10.28
CA ASN A 247 -3.35 -0.76 10.84
C ASN A 247 -4.36 -0.15 9.89
N PHE A 248 -5.57 0.11 10.39
CA PHE A 248 -6.66 0.68 9.62
C PHE A 248 -7.18 1.91 10.32
N ARG A 249 -7.29 3.02 9.58
CA ARG A 249 -8.05 4.19 10.00
C ARG A 249 -9.32 4.24 9.17
N PHE A 250 -10.44 4.42 9.84
CA PHE A 250 -11.76 4.38 9.24
C PHE A 250 -12.71 5.28 10.04
N TYR A 251 -13.89 5.54 9.48
CA TYR A 251 -14.90 6.34 10.15
C TYR A 251 -16.06 5.46 10.65
N PHE A 252 -16.72 5.94 11.71
CA PHE A 252 -17.99 5.42 12.20
C PHE A 252 -18.90 6.60 12.59
N LEU A 253 -20.22 6.37 12.63
CA LEU A 253 -21.21 7.39 12.95
C LEU A 253 -21.74 7.18 14.36
N PRO A 254 -21.24 7.90 15.39
CA PRO A 254 -21.75 7.80 16.73
C PRO A 254 -23.14 8.43 16.84
N THR A 255 -24.11 7.68 17.35
CA THR A 255 -25.50 8.14 17.55
C THR A 255 -25.87 8.36 19.00
N GLY A 256 -24.95 8.11 19.93
CA GLY A 256 -25.09 8.21 21.38
C GLY A 256 -23.94 7.49 22.06
N GLU A 257 -24.02 7.30 23.38
CA GLU A 257 -23.02 6.48 24.11
C GLU A 257 -23.12 5.01 23.68
N GLY A 258 -21.96 4.36 23.46
CA GLY A 258 -21.90 2.97 23.06
C GLY A 258 -20.47 2.47 22.89
N ASP A 259 -20.33 1.16 22.70
CA ASP A 259 -19.04 0.53 22.46
C ASP A 259 -18.75 0.47 20.96
N LEU A 260 -17.56 0.94 20.57
CA LEU A 260 -16.96 0.59 19.29
C LEU A 260 -16.18 -0.70 19.52
N HIS A 261 -16.57 -1.75 18.82
CA HIS A 261 -16.03 -3.10 18.92
C HIS A 261 -15.36 -3.52 17.61
N ALA A 262 -14.20 -4.17 17.70
CA ALA A 262 -13.53 -4.78 16.57
C ALA A 262 -13.21 -6.24 16.87
N GLU A 263 -13.66 -7.14 16.00
CA GLU A 263 -13.29 -8.55 15.98
C GLU A 263 -12.37 -8.81 14.80
N VAL A 264 -11.25 -9.50 15.05
CA VAL A 264 -10.23 -9.82 14.04
C VAL A 264 -9.98 -11.31 14.03
N VAL A 265 -10.02 -11.92 12.85
CA VAL A 265 -9.77 -13.36 12.66
C VAL A 265 -8.56 -13.55 11.74
N ASP A 266 -7.67 -14.44 12.12
CA ASP A 266 -6.49 -14.79 11.33
C ASP A 266 -6.65 -16.11 10.53
N THR A 267 -5.62 -16.49 9.79
CA THR A 267 -5.60 -17.72 8.99
C THR A 267 -5.46 -19.01 9.81
N LYS A 268 -5.26 -18.92 11.12
CA LYS A 268 -5.32 -20.05 12.06
C LYS A 268 -6.64 -20.13 12.81
N ASP A 269 -7.65 -19.36 12.36
CA ASP A 269 -8.99 -19.23 12.98
C ASP A 269 -8.96 -18.72 14.43
N LEU A 270 -7.85 -18.05 14.83
CA LEU A 270 -7.80 -17.36 16.09
C LEU A 270 -8.57 -16.05 16.00
N THR A 271 -9.39 -15.77 17.01
CA THR A 271 -10.21 -14.56 17.10
C THR A 271 -9.67 -13.64 18.19
N PHE A 272 -9.52 -12.38 17.86
CA PHE A 272 -9.03 -11.33 18.75
C PHE A 272 -10.05 -10.20 18.79
N ASN A 273 -10.28 -9.61 19.96
CA ASN A 273 -11.27 -8.56 20.15
C ASN A 273 -10.64 -7.32 20.76
N GLY A 274 -11.18 -6.16 20.42
CA GLY A 274 -10.82 -4.88 21.00
C GLY A 274 -12.04 -3.98 21.11
N ASP A 275 -12.15 -3.30 22.24
CA ASP A 275 -13.29 -2.45 22.56
C ASP A 275 -12.83 -1.08 23.02
N VAL A 276 -13.62 -0.05 22.69
CA VAL A 276 -13.48 1.28 23.28
C VAL A 276 -14.85 1.89 23.50
N VAL A 277 -15.07 2.36 24.73
CA VAL A 277 -16.30 3.09 25.09
C VAL A 277 -16.25 4.48 24.48
N VAL A 278 -17.27 4.81 23.71
CA VAL A 278 -17.42 6.11 23.02
C VAL A 278 -18.53 6.90 23.70
N LYS A 279 -18.20 8.12 24.12
CA LYS A 279 -19.14 9.08 24.71
C LYS A 279 -19.12 10.35 23.87
N PRO A 280 -20.01 10.46 22.89
CA PRO A 280 -20.09 11.67 22.06
C PRO A 280 -20.50 12.87 22.88
N ASP A 281 -19.91 14.02 22.60
CA ASP A 281 -20.42 15.30 23.09
C ASP A 281 -21.86 15.52 22.61
N ALA A 282 -22.71 16.04 23.48
CA ALA A 282 -24.06 16.39 23.10
C ALA A 282 -23.99 17.47 22.01
N VAL A 283 -24.78 17.31 20.93
CA VAL A 283 -24.96 18.39 19.96
C VAL A 283 -25.50 19.61 20.69
N ALA A 284 -24.74 20.71 20.73
CA ALA A 284 -25.26 21.96 21.23
C ALA A 284 -26.53 22.29 20.45
N ALA A 285 -27.67 22.29 21.14
CA ALA A 285 -28.93 22.71 20.52
C ALA A 285 -28.79 24.19 20.14
N ASN A 286 -28.70 24.46 18.84
CA ASN A 286 -28.82 25.82 18.30
C ASN A 286 -30.26 26.22 18.15
#